data_f9c4cc684534b4570e95bdb70547d4f3
#
_entry.id   f9c4cc684534b4570e95bdb70547d4f3
#
_cell.length_a   1.000
_cell.length_b   1.000
_cell.length_c   1.000
_cell.angle_alpha   90.00
_cell.angle_beta   90.00
_cell.angle_gamma   90.00
#
_symmetry.space_group_name_H-M   'P 1'
#
loop_
_entity.id
_entity.type
_entity.pdbx_description
1 polymer ?
#
loop_
_entity_poly.entity_id
_entity_poly.type
_entity_poly.pdbx_seq_one_letter_code
_entity_poly.pdbx_strand_id
1 'polypeptide(L)'
;MLLWFAAVRGLKRYILSVPVMTPKISSYWLYFVTSTSYKLAVNLVNNMKVEVIARENRLHERLGIQLLTYDEAVRLAFDSIDREGVVSSWTDAYSGGPIRKGIAQVMEVPVFGCYKDQRKVKVRDERETLNRIWSIGGRSGWYYAHSLWEIRGFLDKLAGGVGLRRGRKNPHDLEAGDSLDFWRVIDVNRTEKRLLLYAEMKLPGDTWLEFKVTDGELVQTAPFRPLGLLDRIYWYTVMPFHGLIFKGMAKKLAE
;
A
#
# COMPACT_ATOMS: atom_id res chain seq x y z
N MET A 1 8.45 0.05 -26.61
CA MET A 1 8.14 0.86 -25.44
C MET A 1 8.54 0.19 -24.13
N LEU A 2 8.01 -0.99 -23.73
CA LEU A 2 8.35 -1.64 -22.45
C LEU A 2 9.85 -1.98 -22.28
N LEU A 3 10.51 -2.51 -23.30
CA LEU A 3 11.97 -2.77 -23.25
C LEU A 3 12.78 -1.48 -23.15
N TRP A 4 12.33 -0.44 -23.83
CA TRP A 4 12.96 0.87 -23.79
C TRP A 4 12.85 1.51 -22.41
N PHE A 5 11.65 1.45 -21.82
CA PHE A 5 11.43 1.85 -20.42
C PHE A 5 12.36 1.09 -19.44
N ALA A 6 12.48 -0.22 -19.62
CA ALA A 6 13.39 -1.04 -18.82
C ALA A 6 14.86 -0.62 -18.97
N ALA A 7 15.28 -0.30 -20.21
CA ALA A 7 16.64 0.16 -20.50
C ALA A 7 16.97 1.49 -19.79
N VAL A 8 16.06 2.46 -19.81
CA VAL A 8 16.23 3.75 -19.08
C VAL A 8 16.46 3.54 -17.58
N ARG A 9 15.86 2.49 -17.01
CA ARG A 9 16.01 2.10 -15.60
C ARG A 9 17.17 1.12 -15.34
N GLY A 10 17.96 0.79 -16.35
CA GLY A 10 19.04 -0.22 -16.23
C GLY A 10 18.55 -1.63 -15.93
N LEU A 11 17.28 -1.93 -16.21
CA LEU A 11 16.66 -3.22 -15.92
C LEU A 11 16.74 -4.15 -17.14
N LYS A 12 17.24 -5.36 -16.94
CA LYS A 12 17.14 -6.42 -17.95
C LYS A 12 15.77 -7.08 -17.86
N ARG A 13 15.00 -7.06 -18.94
CA ARG A 13 13.66 -7.67 -19.03
C ARG A 13 13.54 -8.45 -20.33
N TYR A 14 12.80 -9.55 -20.26
CA TYR A 14 12.45 -10.37 -21.40
C TYR A 14 10.96 -10.25 -21.66
N ILE A 15 10.56 -10.08 -22.90
CA ILE A 15 9.16 -10.07 -23.32
C ILE A 15 8.90 -11.36 -24.08
N LEU A 16 7.96 -12.15 -23.56
CA LEU A 16 7.46 -13.35 -24.23
C LEU A 16 6.14 -13.00 -24.91
N SER A 17 6.14 -13.08 -26.22
CA SER A 17 4.91 -12.81 -26.99
C SER A 17 4.03 -14.05 -27.00
N VAL A 18 2.79 -13.90 -26.51
CA VAL A 18 1.79 -14.98 -26.53
C VAL A 18 0.89 -14.76 -27.74
N PRO A 19 0.82 -15.73 -28.68
CA PRO A 19 0.11 -15.55 -29.96
C PRO A 19 -1.41 -15.52 -29.84
N VAL A 20 -1.95 -15.86 -28.67
CA VAL A 20 -3.41 -15.90 -28.43
C VAL A 20 -3.82 -14.72 -27.55
N MET A 21 -4.71 -13.88 -28.09
CA MET A 21 -5.27 -12.77 -27.33
C MET A 21 -6.38 -13.29 -26.41
N THR A 22 -6.08 -13.38 -25.12
CA THR A 22 -7.02 -13.81 -24.08
C THR A 22 -7.32 -12.67 -23.11
N PRO A 23 -8.19 -11.70 -23.48
CA PRO A 23 -8.41 -10.48 -22.68
C PRO A 23 -8.82 -10.75 -21.24
N LYS A 24 -9.66 -11.75 -21.02
CA LYS A 24 -10.09 -12.14 -19.65
C LYS A 24 -8.92 -12.65 -18.81
N ILE A 25 -8.11 -13.57 -19.34
CA ILE A 25 -6.94 -14.12 -18.64
C ILE A 25 -5.93 -13.01 -18.38
N SER A 26 -5.67 -12.14 -19.37
CA SER A 26 -4.78 -10.99 -19.22
C SER A 26 -5.26 -10.02 -18.15
N SER A 27 -6.58 -9.79 -18.04
CA SER A 27 -7.16 -8.94 -16.99
C SER A 27 -6.99 -9.55 -15.60
N TYR A 28 -7.21 -10.86 -15.45
CA TYR A 28 -6.94 -11.58 -14.19
C TYR A 28 -5.45 -11.55 -13.84
N TRP A 29 -4.58 -11.81 -14.83
CA TRP A 29 -3.14 -11.74 -14.63
C TRP A 29 -2.73 -10.34 -14.15
N LEU A 30 -3.17 -9.30 -14.83
CA LEU A 30 -2.89 -7.91 -14.45
C LEU A 30 -3.40 -7.60 -13.03
N TYR A 31 -4.60 -8.06 -12.69
CA TYR A 31 -5.17 -7.92 -11.35
C TYR A 31 -4.32 -8.62 -10.28
N PHE A 32 -3.86 -9.85 -10.51
CA PHE A 32 -3.08 -10.61 -9.53
C PHE A 32 -1.63 -10.12 -9.43
N VAL A 33 -1.02 -9.73 -10.54
CA VAL A 33 0.40 -9.35 -10.57
C VAL A 33 0.63 -7.89 -10.19
N THR A 34 -0.37 -7.03 -10.37
CA THR A 34 -0.27 -5.60 -10.03
C THR A 34 -1.22 -5.23 -8.90
N SER A 35 -1.09 -4.01 -8.37
CA SER A 35 -2.01 -3.44 -7.39
C SER A 35 -3.29 -2.87 -8.02
N THR A 36 -3.52 -3.11 -9.30
CA THR A 36 -4.68 -2.65 -10.06
C THR A 36 -5.96 -3.36 -9.63
N SER A 37 -7.08 -2.65 -9.56
CA SER A 37 -8.38 -3.30 -9.34
C SER A 37 -8.81 -4.10 -10.58
N TYR A 38 -9.60 -5.16 -10.40
CA TYR A 38 -10.06 -5.97 -11.53
C TYR A 38 -10.81 -5.17 -12.60
N LYS A 39 -11.68 -4.22 -12.19
CA LYS A 39 -12.40 -3.34 -13.12
C LYS A 39 -11.46 -2.51 -13.97
N LEU A 40 -10.43 -1.93 -13.36
CA LEU A 40 -9.42 -1.16 -14.08
C LEU A 40 -8.58 -2.06 -14.99
N ALA A 41 -8.18 -3.25 -14.53
CA ALA A 41 -7.47 -4.23 -15.35
C ALA A 41 -8.25 -4.62 -16.61
N VAL A 42 -9.56 -4.86 -16.48
CA VAL A 42 -10.44 -5.15 -17.63
C VAL A 42 -10.48 -3.98 -18.61
N ASN A 43 -10.64 -2.76 -18.12
CA ASN A 43 -10.69 -1.57 -18.97
C ASN A 43 -9.35 -1.34 -19.70
N LEU A 44 -8.23 -1.48 -19.00
CA LEU A 44 -6.89 -1.36 -19.60
C LEU A 44 -6.68 -2.39 -20.71
N VAL A 45 -7.00 -3.65 -20.46
CA VAL A 45 -6.83 -4.72 -21.46
C VAL A 45 -7.80 -4.53 -22.65
N ASN A 46 -9.03 -4.09 -22.40
CA ASN A 46 -9.97 -3.80 -23.48
C ASN A 46 -9.52 -2.63 -24.36
N ASN A 47 -8.94 -1.59 -23.76
CA ASN A 47 -8.40 -0.46 -24.52
C ASN A 47 -7.20 -0.85 -25.40
N MET A 48 -6.45 -1.89 -25.03
CA MET A 48 -5.34 -2.39 -25.86
C MET A 48 -5.81 -3.06 -27.18
N LYS A 49 -7.10 -3.34 -27.34
CA LYS A 49 -7.67 -3.90 -28.59
C LYS A 49 -7.88 -2.84 -29.67
N VAL A 50 -7.90 -1.59 -29.27
CA VAL A 50 -8.17 -0.48 -30.20
C VAL A 50 -6.85 0.17 -30.54
N GLU A 51 -6.55 0.23 -31.84
CA GLU A 51 -5.41 0.97 -32.33
C GLU A 51 -5.67 2.47 -32.21
N VAL A 52 -4.86 3.15 -31.43
CA VAL A 52 -4.96 4.61 -31.24
C VAL A 52 -3.70 5.24 -31.79
N ILE A 53 -3.86 5.94 -32.91
CA ILE A 53 -2.79 6.68 -33.56
C ILE A 53 -3.07 8.16 -33.41
N ALA A 54 -2.11 8.90 -32.86
CA ALA A 54 -2.18 10.34 -32.81
C ALA A 54 -2.07 10.91 -34.24
N ARG A 55 -2.97 11.82 -34.60
CA ARG A 55 -2.83 12.58 -35.84
C ARG A 55 -1.68 13.57 -35.71
N GLU A 56 -0.92 13.76 -36.78
CA GLU A 56 0.08 14.82 -36.81
C GLU A 56 -0.56 16.16 -36.51
N ASN A 57 0.00 16.85 -35.53
CA ASN A 57 -0.43 18.21 -35.18
C ASN A 57 0.81 19.04 -34.82
N ARG A 58 0.73 20.34 -35.09
CA ARG A 58 1.77 21.31 -34.75
C ARG A 58 1.40 22.17 -33.54
N LEU A 59 0.65 21.60 -32.61
CA LEU A 59 0.17 22.33 -31.46
C LEU A 59 1.32 22.80 -30.56
N HIS A 60 2.34 21.97 -30.40
CA HIS A 60 3.55 22.29 -29.65
C HIS A 60 4.28 23.51 -30.21
N GLU A 61 4.38 23.64 -31.54
CA GLU A 61 5.00 24.80 -32.20
C GLU A 61 4.20 26.09 -31.93
N ARG A 62 2.84 25.99 -32.03
CA ARG A 62 1.95 27.13 -31.76
C ARG A 62 1.96 27.60 -30.31
N LEU A 63 2.19 26.69 -29.37
CA LEU A 63 2.23 26.97 -27.95
C LEU A 63 3.64 27.24 -27.43
N GLY A 64 4.68 27.17 -28.28
CA GLY A 64 6.07 27.32 -27.87
C GLY A 64 6.56 26.25 -26.89
N ILE A 65 5.94 25.05 -26.93
CA ILE A 65 6.29 23.95 -26.01
C ILE A 65 7.44 23.16 -26.60
N GLN A 66 8.54 23.05 -25.86
CA GLN A 66 9.62 22.12 -26.20
C GLN A 66 9.22 20.68 -25.83
N LEU A 67 9.23 19.81 -26.81
CA LEU A 67 8.93 18.40 -26.60
C LEU A 67 10.16 17.69 -26.01
N LEU A 68 9.91 16.87 -24.99
CA LEU A 68 10.93 15.99 -24.43
C LEU A 68 10.98 14.69 -25.21
N THR A 69 12.18 14.12 -25.30
CA THR A 69 12.33 12.73 -25.77
C THR A 69 11.73 11.78 -24.73
N TYR A 70 11.41 10.55 -25.18
CA TYR A 70 10.89 9.52 -24.27
C TYR A 70 11.83 9.26 -23.09
N ASP A 71 13.14 9.17 -23.35
CA ASP A 71 14.14 8.92 -22.33
C ASP A 71 14.23 10.06 -21.30
N GLU A 72 14.20 11.31 -21.76
CA GLU A 72 14.19 12.49 -20.88
C GLU A 72 12.94 12.51 -20.03
N ALA A 73 11.76 12.30 -20.64
CA ALA A 73 10.49 12.30 -19.91
C ALA A 73 10.43 11.20 -18.84
N VAL A 74 10.93 9.98 -19.17
CA VAL A 74 10.98 8.89 -18.21
C VAL A 74 11.97 9.18 -17.07
N ARG A 75 13.16 9.71 -17.37
CA ARG A 75 14.13 10.10 -16.33
C ARG A 75 13.58 11.17 -15.41
N LEU A 76 13.02 12.25 -15.96
CA LEU A 76 12.41 13.32 -15.16
C LEU A 76 11.27 12.82 -14.27
N ALA A 77 10.45 11.89 -14.78
CA ALA A 77 9.38 11.28 -13.98
C ALA A 77 9.94 10.49 -12.79
N PHE A 78 11.02 9.73 -12.98
CA PHE A 78 11.66 9.00 -11.89
C PHE A 78 12.41 9.92 -10.93
N ASP A 79 13.10 10.92 -11.43
CA ASP A 79 13.76 11.94 -10.59
C ASP A 79 12.72 12.67 -9.72
N SER A 80 11.53 12.94 -10.25
CA SER A 80 10.44 13.54 -9.49
C SER A 80 9.93 12.62 -8.38
N ILE A 81 9.86 11.30 -8.65
CA ILE A 81 9.48 10.29 -7.64
C ILE A 81 10.57 10.20 -6.56
N ASP A 82 11.84 10.12 -6.97
CA ASP A 82 12.98 9.96 -6.06
C ASP A 82 13.21 11.22 -5.19
N ARG A 83 12.86 12.41 -5.71
CA ARG A 83 12.91 13.69 -4.98
C ARG A 83 11.63 14.03 -4.19
N GLU A 84 10.72 13.08 -4.04
CA GLU A 84 9.46 13.27 -3.31
C GLU A 84 8.54 14.35 -3.91
N GLY A 85 8.78 14.74 -5.15
CA GLY A 85 8.01 15.77 -5.86
C GLY A 85 6.61 15.32 -6.33
N VAL A 86 6.24 14.07 -6.10
CA VAL A 86 4.94 13.52 -6.53
C VAL A 86 3.94 13.64 -5.39
N VAL A 87 3.05 14.61 -5.47
CA VAL A 87 2.02 14.91 -4.46
C VAL A 87 1.02 13.76 -4.30
N SER A 88 0.67 13.06 -5.40
CA SER A 88 -0.23 11.90 -5.34
C SER A 88 0.08 10.91 -6.43
N SER A 89 -0.16 9.63 -6.18
CA SER A 89 -0.04 8.56 -7.15
C SER A 89 -1.35 7.77 -7.25
N TRP A 90 -1.52 7.00 -8.32
CA TRP A 90 -2.70 6.15 -8.48
C TRP A 90 -2.80 5.07 -7.37
N THR A 91 -1.71 4.73 -6.70
CA THR A 91 -1.70 3.83 -5.55
C THR A 91 -2.41 4.44 -4.35
N ASP A 92 -2.48 5.77 -4.27
CA ASP A 92 -3.15 6.49 -3.18
C ASP A 92 -4.68 6.54 -3.38
N ALA A 93 -5.16 6.16 -4.56
CA ALA A 93 -6.59 6.07 -4.84
C ALA A 93 -7.29 5.13 -3.86
N TYR A 94 -8.39 5.59 -3.30
CA TYR A 94 -9.22 4.76 -2.42
C TYR A 94 -9.81 3.59 -3.20
N SER A 95 -9.36 2.37 -2.92
CA SER A 95 -9.78 1.18 -3.68
C SER A 95 -10.82 0.35 -2.97
N GLY A 96 -11.44 0.82 -1.93
CA GLY A 96 -12.37 -0.05 -1.22
C GLY A 96 -13.41 0.61 -0.36
N GLY A 97 -14.43 -0.16 -0.09
CA GLY A 97 -15.62 0.19 0.63
C GLY A 97 -15.53 0.76 2.05
N PRO A 98 -14.44 0.65 2.83
CA PRO A 98 -14.45 1.14 4.21
C PRO A 98 -14.58 2.66 4.36
N ILE A 99 -14.02 3.43 3.44
CA ILE A 99 -14.08 4.91 3.50
C ILE A 99 -15.42 5.48 3.02
N ARG A 100 -16.36 4.66 2.64
CA ARG A 100 -17.77 5.09 2.45
C ARG A 100 -18.37 5.79 3.67
N LYS A 101 -17.79 5.62 4.86
CA LYS A 101 -18.28 6.20 6.11
C LYS A 101 -17.70 7.59 6.43
N GLY A 102 -16.79 8.11 5.60
CA GLY A 102 -16.12 9.39 5.83
C GLY A 102 -14.84 9.26 6.68
N ILE A 103 -13.82 10.02 6.30
CA ILE A 103 -12.48 10.02 6.93
C ILE A 103 -12.58 10.33 8.44
N ALA A 104 -13.47 11.23 8.84
CA ALA A 104 -13.65 11.62 10.23
C ALA A 104 -13.97 10.45 11.19
N GLN A 105 -14.71 9.42 10.72
CA GLN A 105 -15.03 8.25 11.54
C GLN A 105 -13.86 7.25 11.71
N VAL A 106 -12.83 7.39 10.91
CA VAL A 106 -11.66 6.51 10.91
C VAL A 106 -10.49 7.16 11.65
N MET A 107 -10.50 8.47 11.82
CA MET A 107 -9.45 9.24 12.51
C MET A 107 -9.41 8.96 14.02
N GLU A 108 -10.52 8.60 14.62
CA GLU A 108 -10.57 8.23 16.04
C GLU A 108 -10.60 6.71 16.18
N VAL A 109 -9.63 6.19 16.91
CA VAL A 109 -9.62 4.78 17.32
C VAL A 109 -10.76 4.57 18.32
N PRO A 110 -11.79 3.77 18.00
CA PRO A 110 -12.90 3.61 18.92
C PRO A 110 -12.43 2.89 20.19
N VAL A 111 -12.82 3.44 21.34
CA VAL A 111 -12.46 2.91 22.67
C VAL A 111 -13.43 1.83 23.12
N PHE A 112 -14.72 1.98 22.76
CA PHE A 112 -15.80 1.09 23.19
C PHE A 112 -16.22 0.12 22.08
N GLY A 113 -16.61 -1.09 22.49
CA GLY A 113 -17.11 -2.12 21.55
C GLY A 113 -16.05 -2.74 20.63
N CYS A 114 -14.77 -2.56 20.95
CA CYS A 114 -13.65 -3.07 20.19
C CYS A 114 -12.88 -4.15 20.95
N TYR A 115 -12.42 -5.16 20.22
CA TYR A 115 -11.35 -6.02 20.70
C TYR A 115 -10.02 -5.29 20.54
N LYS A 116 -9.05 -5.55 21.42
CA LYS A 116 -7.78 -4.84 21.44
C LYS A 116 -6.63 -5.81 21.72
N ASP A 117 -5.69 -5.90 20.81
CA ASP A 117 -4.38 -6.52 21.09
C ASP A 117 -3.37 -5.40 21.33
N GLN A 118 -2.78 -5.34 22.51
CA GLN A 118 -1.79 -4.34 22.88
C GLN A 118 -0.49 -5.01 23.36
N ARG A 119 0.63 -4.56 22.81
CA ARG A 119 1.97 -5.02 23.15
C ARG A 119 2.81 -3.85 23.58
N LYS A 120 3.54 -4.00 24.69
CA LYS A 120 4.51 -3.03 25.20
C LYS A 120 5.89 -3.67 25.23
N VAL A 121 6.87 -3.00 24.68
CA VAL A 121 8.25 -3.48 24.62
C VAL A 121 9.17 -2.32 24.94
N LYS A 122 10.15 -2.54 25.81
CA LYS A 122 11.19 -1.54 26.11
C LYS A 122 12.02 -1.27 24.86
N VAL A 123 12.21 -0.01 24.57
CA VAL A 123 12.99 0.49 23.43
C VAL A 123 14.47 0.51 23.85
N ARG A 124 15.35 -0.02 23.01
CA ARG A 124 16.80 0.04 23.21
C ARG A 124 17.38 1.37 22.73
N ASP A 125 17.01 1.74 21.50
CA ASP A 125 17.36 3.01 20.87
C ASP A 125 16.08 3.61 20.29
N GLU A 126 15.68 4.75 20.84
CA GLU A 126 14.44 5.42 20.45
C GLU A 126 14.53 5.93 19.01
N ARG A 127 15.66 6.47 18.61
CA ARG A 127 15.86 7.02 17.27
C ARG A 127 15.75 5.91 16.22
N GLU A 128 16.41 4.79 16.47
CA GLU A 128 16.36 3.63 15.57
C GLU A 128 14.96 3.02 15.51
N THR A 129 14.30 2.88 16.66
CA THR A 129 12.90 2.40 16.72
C THR A 129 11.97 3.30 15.92
N LEU A 130 12.09 4.62 16.05
CA LEU A 130 11.30 5.57 15.27
C LEU A 130 11.62 5.48 13.77
N ASN A 131 12.88 5.37 13.40
CA ASN A 131 13.27 5.18 11.99
C ASN A 131 12.61 3.92 11.40
N ARG A 132 12.58 2.82 12.15
CA ARG A 132 11.90 1.59 11.72
C ARG A 132 10.40 1.76 11.62
N ILE A 133 9.76 2.47 12.54
CA ILE A 133 8.33 2.77 12.49
C ILE A 133 8.01 3.60 11.23
N TRP A 134 8.81 4.64 10.97
CA TRP A 134 8.62 5.49 9.79
C TRP A 134 8.97 4.80 8.47
N SER A 135 9.75 3.72 8.50
CA SER A 135 10.15 2.93 7.33
C SER A 135 9.34 1.64 7.15
N ILE A 136 8.31 1.39 7.96
CA ILE A 136 7.52 0.16 7.91
C ILE A 136 6.80 -0.04 6.57
N GLY A 137 6.65 -1.28 6.13
CA GLY A 137 6.00 -1.64 4.87
C GLY A 137 6.88 -1.48 3.64
N GLY A 138 6.31 -1.71 2.46
CA GLY A 138 7.04 -1.65 1.20
C GLY A 138 8.28 -2.56 1.17
N ARG A 139 9.44 -1.99 0.85
CA ARG A 139 10.71 -2.75 0.80
C ARG A 139 11.20 -3.22 2.16
N SER A 140 10.96 -2.45 3.22
CA SER A 140 11.36 -2.80 4.59
C SER A 140 10.49 -3.92 5.18
N GLY A 141 9.31 -4.14 4.59
CA GLY A 141 8.35 -5.13 5.04
C GLY A 141 7.80 -4.82 6.44
N TRP A 142 7.28 -5.85 7.10
CA TRP A 142 6.63 -5.75 8.41
C TRP A 142 7.53 -6.27 9.55
N TYR A 143 8.83 -6.34 9.31
CA TYR A 143 9.90 -6.76 10.23
C TYR A 143 9.77 -8.18 10.80
N TYR A 144 8.58 -8.77 10.83
CA TYR A 144 8.36 -10.12 11.36
C TYR A 144 7.30 -10.88 10.58
N ALA A 145 7.52 -12.19 10.38
CA ALA A 145 6.58 -13.11 9.73
C ALA A 145 6.11 -12.63 8.33
N HIS A 146 7.03 -12.14 7.52
CA HIS A 146 6.75 -11.55 6.21
C HIS A 146 5.89 -12.45 5.31
N SER A 147 6.15 -13.76 5.30
CA SER A 147 5.37 -14.74 4.56
C SER A 147 3.89 -14.80 4.97
N LEU A 148 3.59 -14.61 6.26
CA LEU A 148 2.20 -14.58 6.73
C LEU A 148 1.47 -13.32 6.25
N TRP A 149 2.16 -12.20 6.16
CA TRP A 149 1.61 -10.97 5.56
C TRP A 149 1.36 -11.15 4.06
N GLU A 150 2.26 -11.85 3.34
CA GLU A 150 2.09 -12.16 1.92
C GLU A 150 0.89 -13.07 1.68
N ILE A 151 0.76 -14.16 2.47
CA ILE A 151 -0.39 -15.06 2.41
C ILE A 151 -1.68 -14.30 2.67
N ARG A 152 -1.71 -13.45 3.70
CA ARG A 152 -2.86 -12.63 4.02
C ARG A 152 -3.23 -11.68 2.87
N GLY A 153 -2.24 -11.00 2.29
CA GLY A 153 -2.45 -10.13 1.14
C GLY A 153 -2.96 -10.89 -0.09
N PHE A 154 -2.49 -12.11 -0.30
CA PHE A 154 -2.99 -12.98 -1.36
C PHE A 154 -4.45 -13.39 -1.14
N LEU A 155 -4.81 -13.80 0.08
CA LEU A 155 -6.18 -14.14 0.45
C LEU A 155 -7.13 -12.94 0.33
N ASP A 156 -6.68 -11.76 0.74
CA ASP A 156 -7.43 -10.51 0.56
C ASP A 156 -7.70 -10.24 -0.92
N LYS A 157 -6.70 -10.47 -1.77
CA LYS A 157 -6.84 -10.33 -3.22
C LYS A 157 -7.82 -11.32 -3.83
N LEU A 158 -7.82 -12.57 -3.38
CA LEU A 158 -8.82 -13.57 -3.79
C LEU A 158 -10.24 -13.12 -3.42
N ALA A 159 -10.41 -12.48 -2.27
CA ALA A 159 -11.68 -11.87 -1.85
C ALA A 159 -12.02 -10.57 -2.59
N GLY A 160 -11.16 -10.11 -3.52
CA GLY A 160 -11.33 -8.86 -4.28
C GLY A 160 -10.89 -7.61 -3.52
N GLY A 161 -10.03 -7.75 -2.53
CA GLY A 161 -9.38 -6.68 -1.79
C GLY A 161 -8.12 -6.15 -2.48
N VAL A 162 -7.37 -5.30 -1.77
CA VAL A 162 -6.19 -4.60 -2.32
C VAL A 162 -4.91 -5.42 -2.32
N GLY A 163 -4.78 -6.36 -1.39
CA GLY A 163 -3.56 -7.14 -1.20
C GLY A 163 -2.34 -6.32 -0.78
N LEU A 164 -1.18 -6.94 -0.69
CA LEU A 164 0.09 -6.30 -0.28
C LEU A 164 0.80 -5.47 -1.36
N ARG A 165 0.30 -5.45 -2.59
CA ARG A 165 1.08 -4.94 -3.72
C ARG A 165 0.97 -3.44 -3.99
N ARG A 166 0.30 -2.68 -3.15
CA ARG A 166 0.30 -1.22 -3.27
C ARG A 166 1.68 -0.64 -3.03
N GLY A 167 2.45 -1.30 -2.15
CA GLY A 167 3.76 -0.83 -1.76
C GLY A 167 3.67 0.45 -0.95
N ARG A 168 4.64 1.30 -1.13
CA ARG A 168 4.84 2.54 -0.40
C ARG A 168 5.19 3.64 -1.40
N LYS A 169 4.63 4.85 -1.23
CA LYS A 169 4.87 6.00 -2.11
C LYS A 169 6.32 6.49 -1.98
N ASN A 170 6.74 6.75 -0.75
CA ASN A 170 8.07 7.20 -0.41
C ASN A 170 8.79 6.14 0.45
N PRO A 171 10.05 5.75 0.12
CA PRO A 171 10.80 4.76 0.90
C PRO A 171 11.10 5.16 2.34
N HIS A 172 11.23 6.46 2.62
CA HIS A 172 11.76 6.96 3.88
C HIS A 172 10.74 7.76 4.70
N ASP A 173 9.66 8.23 4.09
CA ASP A 173 8.67 9.06 4.76
C ASP A 173 7.25 8.57 4.59
N LEU A 174 6.38 8.94 5.52
CA LEU A 174 4.95 8.67 5.52
C LEU A 174 4.20 9.95 5.78
N GLU A 175 3.14 10.15 5.02
CA GLU A 175 2.19 11.25 5.19
C GLU A 175 0.79 10.70 5.45
N ALA A 176 -0.03 11.48 6.16
CA ALA A 176 -1.43 11.13 6.32
C ALA A 176 -2.14 11.08 4.96
N GLY A 177 -2.85 10.00 4.69
CA GLY A 177 -3.47 9.74 3.40
C GLY A 177 -2.69 8.77 2.51
N ASP A 178 -1.42 8.49 2.79
CA ASP A 178 -0.63 7.55 2.00
C ASP A 178 -1.18 6.12 2.06
N SER A 179 -1.02 5.39 0.97
CA SER A 179 -1.23 3.94 0.96
C SER A 179 0.04 3.21 1.35
N LEU A 180 -0.09 2.27 2.27
CA LEU A 180 1.00 1.45 2.79
C LEU A 180 0.59 -0.02 2.74
N ASP A 181 0.98 -0.74 1.69
CA ASP A 181 0.52 -2.09 1.39
C ASP A 181 -1.03 -2.17 1.37
N PHE A 182 -1.67 -2.80 2.32
CA PHE A 182 -3.13 -2.83 2.46
C PHE A 182 -3.64 -1.88 3.56
N TRP A 183 -2.78 -1.03 4.11
CA TRP A 183 -3.12 -0.04 5.10
C TRP A 183 -3.23 1.36 4.48
N ARG A 184 -4.01 2.19 5.12
CA ARG A 184 -4.04 3.63 4.90
C ARG A 184 -3.41 4.32 6.09
N VAL A 185 -2.49 5.22 5.86
CA VAL A 185 -1.93 6.08 6.89
C VAL A 185 -2.98 7.11 7.28
N ILE A 186 -3.43 7.07 8.53
CA ILE A 186 -4.45 7.99 9.05
C ILE A 186 -3.80 9.18 9.73
N ASP A 187 -2.76 8.94 10.53
CA ASP A 187 -2.06 9.98 11.27
C ASP A 187 -0.58 9.64 11.39
N VAL A 188 0.24 10.66 11.18
CA VAL A 188 1.69 10.64 11.40
C VAL A 188 2.05 11.82 12.29
N ASN A 189 2.12 11.58 13.59
CA ASN A 189 2.48 12.60 14.56
C ASN A 189 3.91 12.36 15.07
N ARG A 190 4.86 13.09 14.50
CA ARG A 190 6.28 12.96 14.85
C ARG A 190 6.57 13.51 16.24
N THR A 191 5.83 14.54 16.69
CA THR A 191 6.00 15.14 18.02
C THR A 191 5.54 14.19 19.10
N GLU A 192 4.40 13.52 18.91
CA GLU A 192 3.87 12.49 19.81
C GLU A 192 4.47 11.10 19.56
N LYS A 193 5.38 10.98 18.57
CA LYS A 193 6.01 9.71 18.16
C LYS A 193 4.96 8.62 17.87
N ARG A 194 3.92 9.00 17.10
CA ARG A 194 2.73 8.18 16.84
C ARG A 194 2.51 7.97 15.35
N LEU A 195 2.25 6.72 14.96
CA LEU A 195 1.79 6.32 13.64
C LEU A 195 0.47 5.57 13.78
N LEU A 196 -0.58 6.01 13.09
CA LEU A 196 -1.88 5.35 13.05
C LEU A 196 -2.22 4.90 11.63
N LEU A 197 -2.49 3.63 11.49
CA LEU A 197 -2.86 2.97 10.24
C LEU A 197 -4.28 2.42 10.31
N TYR A 198 -5.00 2.43 9.20
CA TYR A 198 -6.31 1.80 9.04
C TYR A 198 -6.29 0.76 7.93
N ALA A 199 -6.89 -0.40 8.15
CA ALA A 199 -6.89 -1.48 7.17
C ALA A 199 -7.91 -1.25 6.06
N GLU A 200 -7.46 -1.22 4.81
CA GLU A 200 -8.32 -1.15 3.61
C GLU A 200 -8.61 -2.53 3.00
N MET A 201 -8.30 -3.58 3.72
CA MET A 201 -8.60 -4.97 3.33
C MET A 201 -10.11 -5.21 3.34
N LYS A 202 -10.55 -6.19 2.55
CA LYS A 202 -11.90 -6.74 2.63
C LYS A 202 -12.03 -7.69 3.83
N LEU A 203 -11.78 -7.17 5.00
CA LEU A 203 -11.99 -7.88 6.25
C LEU A 203 -13.39 -7.66 6.77
N PRO A 204 -13.94 -8.64 7.51
CA PRO A 204 -15.04 -8.37 8.40
C PRO A 204 -14.58 -7.36 9.46
N GLY A 205 -15.37 -6.30 9.69
CA GLY A 205 -15.09 -5.28 10.69
C GLY A 205 -14.05 -4.22 10.30
N ASP A 206 -13.81 -3.28 11.20
CA ASP A 206 -12.82 -2.21 11.03
C ASP A 206 -11.58 -2.51 11.88
N THR A 207 -10.40 -2.31 11.33
CA THR A 207 -9.12 -2.62 11.98
C THR A 207 -8.16 -1.44 11.89
N TRP A 208 -7.55 -1.09 13.00
CA TRP A 208 -6.47 -0.13 13.08
C TRP A 208 -5.18 -0.81 13.55
N LEU A 209 -4.06 -0.16 13.30
CA LEU A 209 -2.76 -0.50 13.86
C LEU A 209 -2.05 0.79 14.26
N GLU A 210 -1.76 0.91 15.53
CA GLU A 210 -1.12 2.07 16.12
C GLU A 210 0.25 1.69 16.68
N PHE A 211 1.24 2.53 16.40
CA PHE A 211 2.54 2.50 17.04
C PHE A 211 2.75 3.84 17.76
N LYS A 212 3.11 3.78 19.01
CA LYS A 212 3.44 4.96 19.82
C LYS A 212 4.65 4.67 20.69
N VAL A 213 5.62 5.59 20.70
CA VAL A 213 6.77 5.51 21.61
C VAL A 213 6.53 6.51 22.73
N THR A 214 6.49 6.03 23.95
CA THR A 214 6.28 6.84 25.15
C THR A 214 7.01 6.21 26.33
N ASP A 215 7.61 7.04 27.18
CA ASP A 215 8.32 6.61 28.41
C ASP A 215 9.37 5.51 28.18
N GLY A 216 10.06 5.53 27.04
CA GLY A 216 11.04 4.53 26.69
C GLY A 216 10.47 3.16 26.29
N GLU A 217 9.17 3.09 26.02
CA GLU A 217 8.49 1.89 25.57
C GLU A 217 7.83 2.11 24.20
N LEU A 218 7.91 1.10 23.33
CA LEU A 218 7.07 0.99 22.14
C LEU A 218 5.75 0.34 22.54
N VAL A 219 4.66 1.08 22.37
CA VAL A 219 3.28 0.60 22.53
C VAL A 219 2.70 0.35 21.14
N GLN A 220 2.53 -0.91 20.79
CA GLN A 220 1.83 -1.34 19.58
C GLN A 220 0.43 -1.77 19.95
N THR A 221 -0.58 -1.17 19.32
CA THR A 221 -1.99 -1.44 19.58
C THR A 221 -2.71 -1.78 18.29
N ALA A 222 -3.47 -2.86 18.28
CA ALA A 222 -4.30 -3.29 17.15
C ALA A 222 -5.78 -3.37 17.59
N PRO A 223 -6.53 -2.29 17.51
CA PRO A 223 -7.97 -2.31 17.76
C PRO A 223 -8.74 -2.91 16.58
N PHE A 224 -9.75 -3.70 16.89
CA PHE A 224 -10.67 -4.29 15.95
C PHE A 224 -12.12 -4.04 16.37
N ARG A 225 -12.89 -3.39 15.52
CA ARG A 225 -14.31 -3.12 15.72
C ARG A 225 -15.15 -4.09 14.90
N PRO A 226 -15.78 -5.11 15.55
CA PRO A 226 -16.69 -6.01 14.85
C PRO A 226 -17.99 -5.26 14.50
N LEU A 227 -18.49 -5.45 13.29
CA LEU A 227 -19.78 -4.91 12.83
C LEU A 227 -20.90 -5.95 12.88
N GLY A 228 -20.56 -7.22 13.18
CA GLY A 228 -21.50 -8.32 13.24
C GLY A 228 -20.96 -9.57 13.91
N LEU A 229 -21.75 -10.66 13.89
CA LEU A 229 -21.40 -11.93 14.50
C LEU A 229 -20.21 -12.61 13.78
N LEU A 230 -20.20 -12.56 12.45
CA LEU A 230 -19.12 -13.16 11.65
C LEU A 230 -17.78 -12.48 11.94
N ASP A 231 -17.78 -11.18 12.22
CA ASP A 231 -16.57 -10.43 12.53
C ASP A 231 -16.00 -10.85 13.90
N ARG A 232 -16.89 -11.19 14.85
CA ARG A 232 -16.46 -11.73 16.15
C ARG A 232 -15.83 -13.10 16.01
N ILE A 233 -16.44 -13.98 15.22
CA ILE A 233 -15.88 -15.31 14.92
C ILE A 233 -14.52 -15.16 14.24
N TYR A 234 -14.41 -14.26 13.25
CA TYR A 234 -13.17 -13.95 12.59
C TYR A 234 -12.08 -13.52 13.59
N TRP A 235 -12.39 -12.62 14.52
CA TRP A 235 -11.42 -12.20 15.55
C TRP A 235 -10.83 -13.38 16.31
N TYR A 236 -11.68 -14.28 16.82
CA TYR A 236 -11.22 -15.43 17.59
C TYR A 236 -10.40 -16.42 16.76
N THR A 237 -10.67 -16.56 15.47
CA THR A 237 -9.90 -17.43 14.57
C THR A 237 -8.52 -16.87 14.24
N VAL A 238 -8.38 -15.54 14.14
CA VAL A 238 -7.08 -14.91 13.80
C VAL A 238 -6.25 -14.53 15.02
N MET A 239 -6.84 -14.48 16.22
CA MET A 239 -6.17 -14.07 17.46
C MET A 239 -4.88 -14.84 17.78
N PRO A 240 -4.79 -16.16 17.60
CA PRO A 240 -3.54 -16.90 17.83
C PRO A 240 -2.40 -16.40 16.92
N PHE A 241 -2.70 -16.12 15.66
CA PHE A 241 -1.74 -15.60 14.69
C PHE A 241 -1.33 -14.16 15.01
N HIS A 242 -2.28 -13.32 15.44
CA HIS A 242 -2.00 -11.96 15.91
C HIS A 242 -1.01 -11.97 17.08
N GLY A 243 -1.23 -12.86 18.06
CA GLY A 243 -0.34 -12.98 19.21
C GLY A 243 1.11 -13.25 18.82
N LEU A 244 1.32 -14.13 17.83
CA LEU A 244 2.65 -14.46 17.33
C LEU A 244 3.25 -13.29 16.52
N ILE A 245 2.50 -12.80 15.53
CA ILE A 245 2.98 -11.78 14.58
C ILE A 245 3.27 -10.47 15.29
N PHE A 246 2.33 -9.96 16.08
CA PHE A 246 2.46 -8.65 16.72
C PHE A 246 3.49 -8.63 17.84
N LYS A 247 3.65 -9.74 18.59
CA LYS A 247 4.72 -9.86 19.57
C LYS A 247 6.11 -9.84 18.91
N GLY A 248 6.26 -10.59 17.81
CA GLY A 248 7.52 -10.62 17.05
C GLY A 248 7.83 -9.27 16.41
N MET A 249 6.83 -8.63 15.80
CA MET A 249 6.95 -7.31 15.17
C MET A 249 7.32 -6.22 16.18
N ALA A 250 6.63 -6.15 17.33
CA ALA A 250 6.95 -5.16 18.37
C ALA A 250 8.39 -5.32 18.88
N LYS A 251 8.87 -6.58 19.09
CA LYS A 251 10.25 -6.82 19.49
C LYS A 251 11.24 -6.35 18.43
N LYS A 252 11.01 -6.71 17.17
CA LYS A 252 11.91 -6.33 16.07
C LYS A 252 11.96 -4.83 15.80
N LEU A 253 10.87 -4.12 16.06
CA LEU A 253 10.84 -2.66 15.98
C LEU A 253 11.64 -2.00 17.13
N ALA A 254 11.61 -2.58 18.33
CA ALA A 254 12.23 -2.03 19.54
C ALA A 254 13.70 -2.47 19.75
N GLU A 255 14.21 -3.45 18.99
CA GLU A 255 15.62 -3.87 18.98
C GLU A 255 16.55 -2.81 18.40
#